data_f104f25b75843b0b842d97cc6f25aa5e
#
_entry.id   f104f25b75843b0b842d97cc6f25aa5e
#
_cell.length_a   1.000
_cell.length_b   1.000
_cell.length_c   1.000
_cell.angle_alpha   90.00
_cell.angle_beta   90.00
_cell.angle_gamma   90.00
#
_symmetry.space_group_name_H-M   'P 1'
#
loop_
_entity.id
_entity.type
_entity.pdbx_description
1 polymer ?
#
loop_
_entity_poly.entity_id
_entity_poly.type
_entity_poly.pdbx_seq_one_letter_code
_entity_poly.pdbx_strand_id
1 'polypeptide(L)'
;QVYLGGPFYFFLGENPLSLMFARIASVVLVVGAILCLQKELSAPHRSSLALAMLCFILYIGGSAFGTAGGRAIFGAGQALTSRYMTPALMAWAAFFVLVVPSLKNMARGIRWFWGTLFALLVMSMLSYQLRATTPRTGELYDRSLATLAIEMRIPDQKQIEHIFGNAEWVLRIARTPSEQNLSVFALYPYADLYEQLGKPLSGPLPPHEFPRCQGFVDEVQPIPEDPRYLRVRGWAFDRKAPSQPLRLTIVDEQGVVSGFVLSGLERPDVAALVDPKAGLSGYRGYVRANLQGKKLFVISEGMGCRVETILPTL
;
A
#
# COMPACT_ATOMS: atom_id res chain seq x y z
N GLN A 1 -16.22 4.43 -19.29
CA GLN A 1 -17.32 5.32 -18.86
C GLN A 1 -17.19 5.80 -17.40
N VAL A 2 -16.50 5.09 -16.50
CA VAL A 2 -16.44 5.41 -15.06
C VAL A 2 -15.19 6.21 -14.69
N TYR A 3 -14.14 6.12 -15.49
CA TYR A 3 -12.82 6.73 -15.21
C TYR A 3 -12.91 8.25 -14.96
N LEU A 4 -13.51 8.98 -15.89
CA LEU A 4 -13.63 10.45 -15.78
C LEU A 4 -14.60 10.91 -14.70
N GLY A 5 -15.54 10.06 -14.29
CA GLY A 5 -16.47 10.33 -13.20
C GLY A 5 -16.00 9.82 -11.84
N GLY A 6 -14.83 9.19 -11.78
CA GLY A 6 -14.26 8.62 -10.55
C GLY A 6 -14.32 9.54 -9.33
N PRO A 7 -14.01 10.84 -9.42
CA PRO A 7 -14.11 11.77 -8.29
C PRO A 7 -15.48 11.81 -7.62
N PHE A 8 -16.56 11.56 -8.36
CA PHE A 8 -17.93 11.57 -7.83
C PHE A 8 -18.37 10.20 -7.26
N TYR A 9 -17.65 9.13 -7.56
CA TYR A 9 -17.92 7.80 -7.02
C TYR A 9 -17.83 7.77 -5.50
N PHE A 10 -16.80 8.38 -4.95
CA PHE A 10 -16.49 8.34 -3.53
C PHE A 10 -17.34 9.27 -2.67
N PHE A 11 -18.13 10.15 -3.28
CA PHE A 11 -18.99 11.07 -2.56
C PHE A 11 -20.11 10.37 -1.78
N LEU A 12 -20.67 9.30 -2.36
CA LEU A 12 -21.78 8.55 -1.76
C LEU A 12 -21.35 7.21 -1.12
N GLY A 13 -20.04 6.92 -1.09
CA GLY A 13 -19.53 5.63 -0.65
C GLY A 13 -19.62 4.53 -1.72
N GLU A 14 -19.20 3.32 -1.39
CA GLU A 14 -19.16 2.19 -2.33
C GLU A 14 -20.54 1.52 -2.46
N ASN A 15 -21.38 2.05 -3.34
CA ASN A 15 -22.69 1.51 -3.61
C ASN A 15 -23.07 1.64 -5.11
N PRO A 16 -24.12 0.95 -5.62
CA PRO A 16 -24.54 1.04 -7.02
C PRO A 16 -24.91 2.45 -7.49
N LEU A 17 -25.46 3.29 -6.60
CA LEU A 17 -25.81 4.68 -6.92
C LEU A 17 -24.56 5.50 -7.22
N SER A 18 -23.48 5.31 -6.48
CA SER A 18 -22.20 5.98 -6.72
C SER A 18 -21.64 5.68 -8.10
N LEU A 19 -21.77 4.43 -8.55
CA LEU A 19 -21.37 4.03 -9.90
C LEU A 19 -22.23 4.73 -10.99
N MET A 20 -23.52 4.88 -10.75
CA MET A 20 -24.42 5.63 -11.63
C MET A 20 -24.02 7.11 -11.69
N PHE A 21 -23.75 7.75 -10.55
CA PHE A 21 -23.26 9.14 -10.50
C PHE A 21 -21.94 9.32 -11.25
N ALA A 22 -20.99 8.42 -11.08
CA ALA A 22 -19.74 8.46 -11.82
C ALA A 22 -19.94 8.34 -13.34
N ARG A 23 -20.88 7.51 -13.79
CA ARG A 23 -21.23 7.39 -15.22
C ARG A 23 -21.85 8.68 -15.75
N ILE A 24 -22.82 9.25 -15.03
CA ILE A 24 -23.48 10.51 -15.40
C ILE A 24 -22.45 11.63 -15.46
N ALA A 25 -21.60 11.77 -14.46
CA ALA A 25 -20.53 12.76 -14.44
C ALA A 25 -19.60 12.62 -15.66
N SER A 26 -19.19 11.40 -16.00
CA SER A 26 -18.36 11.17 -17.19
C SER A 26 -19.06 11.63 -18.49
N VAL A 27 -20.35 11.34 -18.62
CA VAL A 27 -21.14 11.79 -19.79
C VAL A 27 -21.22 13.32 -19.82
N VAL A 28 -21.49 13.96 -18.69
CA VAL A 28 -21.55 15.43 -18.57
C VAL A 28 -20.24 16.06 -19.00
N LEU A 29 -19.10 15.53 -18.55
CA LEU A 29 -17.77 16.04 -18.92
C LEU A 29 -17.55 15.91 -20.44
N VAL A 30 -17.80 14.74 -21.01
CA VAL A 30 -17.57 14.48 -22.46
C VAL A 30 -18.49 15.34 -23.32
N VAL A 31 -19.79 15.33 -23.04
CA VAL A 31 -20.76 16.16 -23.79
C VAL A 31 -20.45 17.64 -23.66
N GLY A 32 -20.16 18.10 -22.43
CA GLY A 32 -19.79 19.48 -22.19
C GLY A 32 -18.51 19.90 -22.93
N ALA A 33 -17.49 19.04 -22.95
CA ALA A 33 -16.26 19.31 -23.71
C ALA A 33 -16.52 19.38 -25.24
N ILE A 34 -17.37 18.51 -25.77
CA ILE A 34 -17.78 18.54 -27.20
C ILE A 34 -18.49 19.86 -27.50
N LEU A 35 -19.45 20.28 -26.65
CA LEU A 35 -20.16 21.55 -26.85
C LEU A 35 -19.22 22.76 -26.79
N CYS A 36 -18.26 22.75 -25.84
CA CYS A 36 -17.22 23.79 -25.80
C CYS A 36 -16.34 23.80 -27.04
N LEU A 37 -15.96 22.62 -27.55
CA LEU A 37 -15.19 22.51 -28.79
C LEU A 37 -15.95 23.05 -29.99
N GLN A 38 -17.21 22.67 -30.17
CA GLN A 38 -18.08 23.17 -31.25
C GLN A 38 -18.19 24.70 -31.19
N LYS A 39 -18.39 25.27 -29.99
CA LYS A 39 -18.43 26.72 -29.79
C LYS A 39 -17.13 27.40 -30.22
N GLU A 40 -15.99 26.88 -29.80
CA GLU A 40 -14.67 27.43 -30.13
C GLU A 40 -14.35 27.32 -31.64
N LEU A 41 -14.73 26.20 -32.27
CA LEU A 41 -14.52 26.01 -33.71
C LEU A 41 -15.41 26.93 -34.58
N SER A 42 -16.59 27.31 -34.06
CA SER A 42 -17.54 28.21 -34.73
C SER A 42 -17.26 29.68 -34.43
N ALA A 43 -16.37 29.99 -33.47
CA ALA A 43 -16.05 31.37 -33.11
C ALA A 43 -15.14 32.03 -34.16
N PRO A 44 -15.37 33.32 -34.49
CA PRO A 44 -14.51 34.05 -35.43
C PRO A 44 -13.09 34.28 -34.85
N HIS A 45 -12.96 34.40 -33.55
CA HIS A 45 -11.69 34.47 -32.82
C HIS A 45 -11.60 33.32 -31.82
N ARG A 46 -10.64 32.43 -32.03
CA ARG A 46 -10.42 31.26 -31.17
C ARG A 46 -9.54 31.60 -29.99
N SER A 47 -9.91 31.16 -28.81
CA SER A 47 -9.08 31.31 -27.59
C SER A 47 -8.01 30.24 -27.53
N SER A 48 -6.72 30.63 -27.54
CA SER A 48 -5.60 29.68 -27.36
C SER A 48 -5.71 28.89 -26.05
N LEU A 49 -6.15 29.55 -24.98
CA LEU A 49 -6.36 28.90 -23.68
C LEU A 49 -7.47 27.84 -23.76
N ALA A 50 -8.60 28.19 -24.40
CA ALA A 50 -9.70 27.25 -24.52
C ALA A 50 -9.30 26.00 -25.33
N LEU A 51 -8.61 26.19 -26.45
CA LEU A 51 -8.10 25.09 -27.26
C LEU A 51 -7.08 24.24 -26.48
N ALA A 52 -6.17 24.84 -25.73
CA ALA A 52 -5.21 24.10 -24.90
C ALA A 52 -5.92 23.23 -23.83
N MET A 53 -6.93 23.79 -23.15
CA MET A 53 -7.72 23.03 -22.17
C MET A 53 -8.52 21.88 -22.81
N LEU A 54 -9.09 22.11 -24.00
CA LEU A 54 -9.80 21.06 -24.76
C LEU A 54 -8.86 19.95 -25.22
N CYS A 55 -7.66 20.29 -25.73
CA CYS A 55 -6.63 19.32 -26.08
C CYS A 55 -6.20 18.51 -24.85
N PHE A 56 -6.05 19.17 -23.71
CA PHE A 56 -5.71 18.50 -22.46
C PHE A 56 -6.79 17.51 -22.00
N ILE A 57 -8.09 17.90 -22.04
CA ILE A 57 -9.21 17.00 -21.76
C ILE A 57 -9.22 15.82 -22.73
N LEU A 58 -8.99 16.08 -24.02
CA LEU A 58 -8.93 15.03 -25.04
C LEU A 58 -7.78 14.04 -24.79
N TYR A 59 -6.60 14.55 -24.39
CA TYR A 59 -5.47 13.70 -24.02
C TYR A 59 -5.78 12.79 -22.83
N ILE A 60 -6.39 13.33 -21.77
CA ILE A 60 -6.81 12.52 -20.62
C ILE A 60 -7.91 11.53 -21.02
N GLY A 61 -8.88 11.94 -21.84
CA GLY A 61 -9.92 11.07 -22.38
C GLY A 61 -9.38 9.92 -23.23
N GLY A 62 -8.39 10.21 -24.07
CA GLY A 62 -7.68 9.19 -24.86
C GLY A 62 -6.90 8.20 -23.98
N SER A 63 -6.22 8.70 -22.96
CA SER A 63 -5.53 7.87 -21.98
C SER A 63 -6.51 6.98 -21.19
N ALA A 64 -7.67 7.53 -20.82
CA ALA A 64 -8.74 6.78 -20.16
C ALA A 64 -9.31 5.68 -21.06
N PHE A 65 -9.47 5.95 -22.36
CA PHE A 65 -9.93 4.98 -23.34
C PHE A 65 -8.91 3.86 -23.54
N GLY A 66 -7.63 4.19 -23.72
CA GLY A 66 -6.54 3.22 -23.85
C GLY A 66 -6.42 2.32 -22.60
N THR A 67 -6.53 2.92 -21.40
CA THR A 67 -6.55 2.17 -20.15
C THR A 67 -7.74 1.24 -20.04
N ALA A 68 -8.93 1.69 -20.46
CA ALA A 68 -10.14 0.87 -20.45
C ALA A 68 -10.03 -0.33 -21.41
N GLY A 69 -9.44 -0.14 -22.59
CA GLY A 69 -9.20 -1.21 -23.55
C GLY A 69 -8.24 -2.27 -23.03
N GLY A 70 -7.09 -1.86 -22.46
CA GLY A 70 -6.09 -2.78 -21.94
C GLY A 70 -6.45 -3.46 -20.60
N ARG A 71 -7.47 -2.97 -19.89
CA ARG A 71 -7.85 -3.45 -18.55
C ARG A 71 -9.31 -3.84 -18.39
N ALA A 72 -10.04 -3.98 -19.49
CA ALA A 72 -11.45 -4.36 -19.48
C ALA A 72 -11.71 -5.69 -18.76
N ILE A 73 -10.76 -6.62 -18.83
CA ILE A 73 -10.83 -7.93 -18.19
C ILE A 73 -10.86 -7.86 -16.64
N PHE A 74 -10.36 -6.78 -16.04
CA PHE A 74 -10.32 -6.62 -14.58
C PHE A 74 -11.56 -5.92 -14.02
N GLY A 75 -12.53 -5.58 -14.86
CA GLY A 75 -13.80 -4.97 -14.47
C GLY A 75 -13.73 -3.46 -14.19
N ALA A 76 -14.92 -2.88 -13.94
CA ALA A 76 -15.09 -1.43 -13.76
C ALA A 76 -14.40 -0.87 -12.49
N GLY A 77 -14.25 -1.69 -11.45
CA GLY A 77 -13.58 -1.30 -10.19
C GLY A 77 -12.13 -0.83 -10.38
N GLN A 78 -11.43 -1.37 -11.36
CA GLN A 78 -10.07 -0.94 -11.69
C GLN A 78 -9.98 0.53 -12.16
N ALA A 79 -11.03 1.04 -12.80
CA ALA A 79 -11.08 2.43 -13.24
C ALA A 79 -11.29 3.43 -12.09
N LEU A 80 -11.67 2.94 -10.91
CA LEU A 80 -11.92 3.72 -9.69
C LEU A 80 -10.72 3.73 -8.73
N THR A 81 -9.58 3.13 -9.10
CA THR A 81 -8.39 3.15 -8.27
C THR A 81 -7.81 4.56 -8.15
N SER A 82 -7.19 4.85 -6.99
CA SER A 82 -6.66 6.19 -6.64
C SER A 82 -5.72 6.80 -7.68
N ARG A 83 -4.94 5.97 -8.41
CA ARG A 83 -4.03 6.42 -9.48
C ARG A 83 -4.71 7.13 -10.64
N TYR A 84 -6.02 6.88 -10.86
CA TYR A 84 -6.79 7.50 -11.93
C TYR A 84 -7.58 8.74 -11.47
N MET A 85 -7.62 9.00 -10.18
CA MET A 85 -8.34 10.14 -9.63
C MET A 85 -7.70 11.46 -10.01
N THR A 86 -6.37 11.56 -9.93
CA THR A 86 -5.66 12.80 -10.28
C THR A 86 -5.90 13.22 -11.73
N PRO A 87 -5.69 12.38 -12.77
CA PRO A 87 -6.03 12.76 -14.13
C PRO A 87 -7.51 13.12 -14.32
N ALA A 88 -8.43 12.38 -13.71
CA ALA A 88 -9.87 12.69 -13.81
C ALA A 88 -10.18 14.08 -13.21
N LEU A 89 -9.63 14.41 -12.04
CA LEU A 89 -9.77 15.72 -11.42
C LEU A 89 -9.17 16.85 -12.27
N MET A 90 -8.02 16.62 -12.89
CA MET A 90 -7.39 17.59 -13.80
C MET A 90 -8.27 17.84 -15.02
N ALA A 91 -8.92 16.80 -15.59
CA ALA A 91 -9.89 16.98 -16.68
C ALA A 91 -11.10 17.82 -16.26
N TRP A 92 -11.63 17.58 -15.05
CA TRP A 92 -12.70 18.41 -14.48
C TRP A 92 -12.28 19.84 -14.22
N ALA A 93 -11.10 20.06 -13.66
CA ALA A 93 -10.55 21.40 -13.45
C ALA A 93 -10.42 22.18 -14.77
N ALA A 94 -9.85 21.55 -15.80
CA ALA A 94 -9.75 22.15 -17.13
C ALA A 94 -11.14 22.48 -17.72
N PHE A 95 -12.11 21.58 -17.52
CA PHE A 95 -13.48 21.81 -17.97
C PHE A 95 -14.16 22.99 -17.24
N PHE A 96 -13.96 23.13 -15.92
CA PHE A 96 -14.48 24.28 -15.17
C PHE A 96 -13.85 25.59 -15.66
N VAL A 97 -12.55 25.62 -15.95
CA VAL A 97 -11.88 26.81 -16.54
C VAL A 97 -12.55 27.21 -17.86
N LEU A 98 -12.96 26.26 -18.69
CA LEU A 98 -13.68 26.53 -19.94
C LEU A 98 -15.10 27.07 -19.72
N VAL A 99 -15.81 26.56 -18.73
CA VAL A 99 -17.25 26.87 -18.51
C VAL A 99 -17.42 28.18 -17.73
N VAL A 100 -16.55 28.50 -16.77
CA VAL A 100 -16.65 29.67 -15.87
C VAL A 100 -16.89 31.01 -16.62
N PRO A 101 -16.17 31.36 -17.71
CA PRO A 101 -16.43 32.60 -18.42
C PRO A 101 -17.83 32.66 -19.03
N SER A 102 -18.35 31.51 -19.48
CA SER A 102 -19.69 31.41 -20.07
C SER A 102 -20.81 31.48 -19.02
N LEU A 103 -20.53 31.14 -17.76
CA LEU A 103 -21.51 31.16 -16.67
C LEU A 103 -22.08 32.55 -16.39
N LYS A 104 -21.29 33.63 -16.63
CA LYS A 104 -21.72 35.00 -16.40
C LYS A 104 -22.98 35.36 -17.19
N ASN A 105 -23.12 34.81 -18.40
CA ASN A 105 -24.20 35.09 -19.34
C ASN A 105 -25.31 34.02 -19.32
N MET A 106 -25.22 33.03 -18.46
CA MET A 106 -26.21 31.93 -18.37
C MET A 106 -27.34 32.25 -17.41
N ALA A 107 -28.50 31.61 -17.62
CA ALA A 107 -29.63 31.67 -16.72
C ALA A 107 -29.26 31.28 -15.28
N ARG A 108 -29.89 31.90 -14.30
CA ARG A 108 -29.57 31.70 -12.86
C ARG A 108 -29.55 30.22 -12.47
N GLY A 109 -30.50 29.40 -12.96
CA GLY A 109 -30.55 27.96 -12.68
C GLY A 109 -29.32 27.19 -13.17
N ILE A 110 -28.82 27.52 -14.37
CA ILE A 110 -27.62 26.86 -14.93
C ILE A 110 -26.37 27.22 -14.11
N ARG A 111 -26.26 28.47 -13.65
CA ARG A 111 -25.16 28.88 -12.75
C ARG A 111 -25.16 28.11 -11.45
N TRP A 112 -26.34 27.92 -10.86
CA TRP A 112 -26.49 27.12 -9.64
C TRP A 112 -26.13 25.65 -9.88
N PHE A 113 -26.54 25.05 -10.99
CA PHE A 113 -26.18 23.66 -11.37
C PHE A 113 -24.66 23.48 -11.40
N TRP A 114 -23.93 24.34 -12.12
CA TRP A 114 -22.48 24.26 -12.23
C TRP A 114 -21.79 24.57 -10.90
N GLY A 115 -22.30 25.52 -10.13
CA GLY A 115 -21.80 25.81 -8.78
C GLY A 115 -21.95 24.61 -7.83
N THR A 116 -23.11 23.96 -7.86
CA THR A 116 -23.35 22.74 -7.06
C THR A 116 -22.44 21.60 -7.50
N LEU A 117 -22.28 21.37 -8.80
CA LEU A 117 -21.41 20.33 -9.34
C LEU A 117 -19.96 20.57 -8.92
N PHE A 118 -19.48 21.81 -8.97
CA PHE A 118 -18.16 22.18 -8.48
C PHE A 118 -18.02 21.97 -6.97
N ALA A 119 -19.00 22.39 -6.17
CA ALA A 119 -19.01 22.18 -4.72
C ALA A 119 -18.96 20.68 -4.37
N LEU A 120 -19.74 19.85 -5.06
CA LEU A 120 -19.73 18.39 -4.88
C LEU A 120 -18.36 17.78 -5.22
N LEU A 121 -17.71 18.26 -6.29
CA LEU A 121 -16.36 17.84 -6.64
C LEU A 121 -15.37 18.19 -5.53
N VAL A 122 -15.36 19.43 -5.04
CA VAL A 122 -14.45 19.87 -3.98
C VAL A 122 -14.72 19.08 -2.68
N MET A 123 -15.97 18.89 -2.31
CA MET A 123 -16.32 18.09 -1.13
C MET A 123 -15.89 16.63 -1.24
N SER A 124 -16.03 16.01 -2.42
CA SER A 124 -15.54 14.65 -2.64
C SER A 124 -14.01 14.57 -2.51
N MET A 125 -13.30 15.57 -3.01
CA MET A 125 -11.84 15.68 -2.82
C MET A 125 -11.45 15.85 -1.36
N LEU A 126 -12.16 16.73 -0.62
CA LEU A 126 -11.83 17.02 0.76
C LEU A 126 -11.97 15.77 1.65
N SER A 127 -13.04 15.02 1.50
CA SER A 127 -13.23 13.76 2.23
C SER A 127 -12.14 12.73 1.91
N TYR A 128 -11.66 12.69 0.67
CA TYR A 128 -10.55 11.82 0.25
C TYR A 128 -9.21 12.27 0.84
N GLN A 129 -8.95 13.58 0.84
CA GLN A 129 -7.75 14.16 1.45
C GLN A 129 -7.72 13.91 2.96
N LEU A 130 -8.85 14.10 3.65
CA LEU A 130 -8.95 13.82 5.08
C LEU A 130 -8.68 12.34 5.40
N ARG A 131 -9.18 11.41 4.59
CA ARG A 131 -8.84 9.98 4.73
C ARG A 131 -7.37 9.69 4.45
N ALA A 132 -6.76 10.38 3.49
CA ALA A 132 -5.34 10.22 3.15
C ALA A 132 -4.40 10.72 4.25
N THR A 133 -4.86 11.64 5.11
CA THR A 133 -4.08 12.14 6.27
C THR A 133 -4.17 11.24 7.49
N THR A 134 -5.10 10.26 7.52
CA THR A 134 -5.16 9.30 8.63
C THR A 134 -3.99 8.31 8.50
N PRO A 135 -3.22 8.10 9.58
CA PRO A 135 -2.13 7.13 9.58
C PRO A 135 -2.65 5.72 9.28
N ARG A 136 -2.09 5.07 8.26
CA ARG A 136 -2.40 3.68 7.89
C ARG A 136 -1.27 2.76 8.32
N THR A 137 -0.82 2.89 9.55
CA THR A 137 0.34 2.16 10.09
C THR A 137 0.20 0.66 9.90
N GLY A 138 -0.97 0.09 10.17
CA GLY A 138 -1.25 -1.33 9.98
C GLY A 138 -1.12 -1.76 8.52
N GLU A 139 -1.69 -1.01 7.56
CA GLU A 139 -1.59 -1.33 6.12
C GLU A 139 -0.15 -1.24 5.61
N LEU A 140 0.61 -0.24 6.07
CA LEU A 140 2.02 -0.12 5.72
C LEU A 140 2.85 -1.27 6.29
N TYR A 141 2.57 -1.68 7.52
CA TYR A 141 3.20 -2.83 8.13
C TYR A 141 2.90 -4.13 7.37
N ASP A 142 1.64 -4.37 7.00
CA ASP A 142 1.25 -5.55 6.22
C ASP A 142 1.91 -5.57 4.84
N ARG A 143 2.05 -4.43 4.17
CA ARG A 143 2.83 -4.32 2.93
C ARG A 143 4.32 -4.59 3.14
N SER A 144 4.88 -4.11 4.23
CA SER A 144 6.27 -4.39 4.60
C SER A 144 6.49 -5.89 4.83
N LEU A 145 5.56 -6.56 5.50
CA LEU A 145 5.59 -7.99 5.73
C LEU A 145 5.42 -8.80 4.42
N ALA A 146 4.56 -8.32 3.50
CA ALA A 146 4.45 -8.90 2.16
C ALA A 146 5.76 -8.77 1.37
N THR A 147 6.46 -7.64 1.49
CA THR A 147 7.79 -7.46 0.88
C THR A 147 8.82 -8.44 1.48
N LEU A 148 8.75 -8.67 2.79
CA LEU A 148 9.57 -9.70 3.46
C LEU A 148 9.30 -11.10 2.90
N ALA A 149 8.02 -11.48 2.70
CA ALA A 149 7.66 -12.76 2.09
C ALA A 149 8.23 -12.90 0.68
N ILE A 150 8.15 -11.82 -0.12
CA ILE A 150 8.67 -11.81 -1.50
C ILE A 150 10.19 -11.98 -1.51
N GLU A 151 10.93 -11.26 -0.66
CA GLU A 151 12.39 -11.37 -0.58
C GLU A 151 12.83 -12.76 -0.09
N MET A 152 12.14 -13.34 0.88
CA MET A 152 12.37 -14.71 1.34
C MET A 152 11.86 -15.77 0.35
N ARG A 153 11.23 -15.39 -0.77
CA ARG A 153 10.63 -16.28 -1.80
C ARG A 153 9.58 -17.22 -1.24
N ILE A 154 8.80 -16.77 -0.28
CA ILE A 154 7.72 -17.52 0.36
C ILE A 154 6.40 -17.16 -0.34
N PRO A 155 5.69 -18.13 -0.97
CA PRO A 155 4.45 -17.87 -1.70
C PRO A 155 3.24 -17.70 -0.77
N ASP A 156 3.36 -16.85 0.25
CA ASP A 156 2.28 -16.52 1.17
C ASP A 156 1.21 -15.65 0.48
N GLN A 157 0.22 -16.30 -0.14
CA GLN A 157 -0.85 -15.62 -0.88
C GLN A 157 -1.59 -14.60 0.01
N LYS A 158 -1.93 -14.99 1.25
CA LYS A 158 -2.66 -14.12 2.18
C LYS A 158 -1.91 -12.84 2.52
N GLN A 159 -0.59 -12.91 2.62
CA GLN A 159 0.22 -11.74 2.95
C GLN A 159 0.56 -10.92 1.71
N ILE A 160 0.90 -11.57 0.59
CA ILE A 160 1.28 -10.90 -0.66
C ILE A 160 0.10 -10.16 -1.30
N GLU A 161 -1.15 -10.58 -1.05
CA GLU A 161 -2.35 -9.88 -1.56
C GLU A 161 -2.46 -8.40 -1.10
N HIS A 162 -1.81 -8.02 0.00
CA HIS A 162 -1.70 -6.62 0.41
C HIS A 162 -0.91 -5.74 -0.58
N ILE A 163 -0.10 -6.36 -1.46
CA ILE A 163 0.63 -5.69 -2.55
C ILE A 163 -0.04 -5.99 -3.88
N PHE A 164 -0.32 -7.26 -4.16
CA PHE A 164 -0.88 -7.72 -5.43
C PHE A 164 -1.61 -9.06 -5.30
N GLY A 165 -2.75 -9.20 -5.97
CA GLY A 165 -3.67 -10.32 -5.81
C GLY A 165 -3.19 -11.70 -6.29
N ASN A 166 -1.97 -11.86 -6.82
CA ASN A 166 -1.41 -13.14 -7.25
C ASN A 166 0.05 -13.27 -6.82
N ALA A 167 0.29 -14.09 -5.81
CA ALA A 167 1.60 -14.27 -5.19
C ALA A 167 2.62 -14.90 -6.15
N GLU A 168 2.25 -15.92 -6.91
CA GLU A 168 3.14 -16.59 -7.86
C GLU A 168 3.67 -15.63 -8.92
N TRP A 169 2.78 -14.80 -9.46
CA TRP A 169 3.15 -13.80 -10.46
C TRP A 169 4.11 -12.74 -9.89
N VAL A 170 3.84 -12.27 -8.67
CA VAL A 170 4.71 -11.30 -7.98
C VAL A 170 6.09 -11.90 -7.72
N LEU A 171 6.17 -13.12 -7.17
CA LEU A 171 7.44 -13.79 -6.90
C LEU A 171 8.27 -13.98 -8.18
N ARG A 172 7.62 -14.31 -9.30
CA ARG A 172 8.29 -14.44 -10.61
C ARG A 172 8.89 -13.12 -11.09
N ILE A 173 8.12 -12.00 -10.97
CA ILE A 173 8.60 -10.68 -11.40
C ILE A 173 9.66 -10.13 -10.46
N ALA A 174 9.49 -10.30 -9.15
CA ALA A 174 10.39 -9.78 -8.14
C ALA A 174 11.73 -10.54 -8.06
N ARG A 175 11.83 -11.70 -8.68
CA ARG A 175 13.02 -12.55 -8.61
C ARG A 175 14.28 -11.82 -9.06
N THR A 176 14.27 -11.26 -10.26
CA THR A 176 15.45 -10.57 -10.82
C THR A 176 15.81 -9.30 -10.01
N PRO A 177 14.87 -8.41 -9.65
CA PRO A 177 15.17 -7.29 -8.75
C PRO A 177 15.75 -7.71 -7.40
N SER A 178 15.26 -8.80 -6.79
CA SER A 178 15.79 -9.33 -5.53
C SER A 178 17.21 -9.88 -5.70
N GLU A 179 17.48 -10.69 -6.74
CA GLU A 179 18.81 -11.26 -7.03
C GLU A 179 19.86 -10.20 -7.37
N GLN A 180 19.45 -9.04 -7.86
CA GLN A 180 20.34 -7.93 -8.23
C GLN A 180 20.36 -6.80 -7.20
N ASN A 181 19.74 -6.98 -6.03
CA ASN A 181 19.61 -5.96 -5.00
C ASN A 181 19.12 -4.61 -5.55
N LEU A 182 18.00 -4.62 -6.31
CA LEU A 182 17.42 -3.43 -6.91
C LEU A 182 16.20 -2.95 -6.13
N SER A 183 15.93 -1.64 -6.19
CA SER A 183 14.75 -1.01 -5.60
C SER A 183 14.65 -1.28 -4.08
N VAL A 184 13.49 -1.71 -3.59
CA VAL A 184 13.25 -1.99 -2.17
C VAL A 184 14.13 -3.11 -1.62
N PHE A 185 14.56 -4.05 -2.46
CA PHE A 185 15.41 -5.18 -2.05
C PHE A 185 16.86 -4.81 -1.78
N ALA A 186 17.32 -3.63 -2.23
CA ALA A 186 18.62 -3.08 -1.87
C ALA A 186 18.63 -2.36 -0.52
N LEU A 187 17.45 -2.17 0.08
CA LEU A 187 17.30 -1.31 1.26
C LEU A 187 17.03 -2.14 2.52
N TYR A 188 17.56 -1.66 3.66
CA TYR A 188 17.14 -2.15 4.95
C TYR A 188 15.62 -1.92 5.13
N PRO A 189 14.85 -2.90 5.59
CA PRO A 189 15.25 -4.14 6.27
C PRO A 189 15.34 -5.38 5.37
N TYR A 190 15.24 -5.26 4.03
CA TYR A 190 15.07 -6.40 3.12
C TYR A 190 16.37 -6.91 2.48
N ALA A 191 17.40 -6.07 2.43
CA ALA A 191 18.65 -6.42 1.74
C ALA A 191 19.23 -7.76 2.20
N ASP A 192 19.60 -8.60 1.22
CA ASP A 192 20.34 -9.87 1.37
C ASP A 192 19.66 -10.95 2.22
N LEU A 193 18.35 -10.86 2.51
CA LEU A 193 17.69 -11.80 3.41
C LEU A 193 17.69 -13.24 2.85
N TYR A 194 17.35 -13.40 1.57
CA TYR A 194 17.34 -14.70 0.93
C TYR A 194 18.72 -15.37 0.95
N GLU A 195 19.78 -14.58 0.75
CA GLU A 195 21.14 -15.08 0.76
C GLU A 195 21.63 -15.49 2.14
N GLN A 196 21.17 -14.81 3.19
CA GLN A 196 21.51 -15.11 4.57
C GLN A 196 20.79 -16.36 5.11
N LEU A 197 19.61 -16.67 4.55
CA LEU A 197 18.77 -17.76 5.03
C LEU A 197 19.47 -19.12 4.87
N GLY A 198 19.64 -19.84 5.98
CA GLY A 198 20.32 -21.12 6.04
C GLY A 198 21.85 -21.05 6.14
N LYS A 199 22.41 -19.86 6.22
CA LYS A 199 23.83 -19.66 6.49
C LYS A 199 24.08 -19.40 7.99
N PRO A 200 25.28 -19.71 8.49
CA PRO A 200 25.70 -19.28 9.83
C PRO A 200 25.63 -17.75 9.95
N LEU A 201 25.23 -17.29 11.11
CA LEU A 201 25.25 -15.86 11.43
C LEU A 201 26.66 -15.29 11.26
N SER A 202 26.75 -14.10 10.65
CA SER A 202 28.03 -13.40 10.53
C SER A 202 28.41 -12.79 11.86
N GLY A 203 29.20 -13.53 12.64
CA GLY A 203 29.69 -13.11 13.95
C GLY A 203 29.16 -13.95 15.13
N PRO A 204 29.66 -13.69 16.35
CA PRO A 204 29.25 -14.43 17.53
C PRO A 204 27.81 -14.07 17.93
N LEU A 205 27.07 -15.03 18.45
CA LEU A 205 25.76 -14.79 19.04
C LEU A 205 25.91 -13.82 20.23
N PRO A 206 25.06 -12.77 20.29
CA PRO A 206 25.03 -11.88 21.45
C PRO A 206 24.75 -12.65 22.75
N PRO A 207 25.20 -12.14 23.93
CA PRO A 207 24.96 -12.79 25.21
C PRO A 207 23.45 -12.84 25.51
N HIS A 208 23.06 -13.86 26.28
CA HIS A 208 21.75 -13.88 26.89
C HIS A 208 21.77 -13.08 28.18
N GLU A 209 21.06 -11.97 28.24
CA GLU A 209 21.01 -11.06 29.39
C GLU A 209 19.56 -10.86 29.85
N PHE A 210 19.08 -11.71 30.73
CA PHE A 210 17.78 -11.51 31.38
C PHE A 210 17.98 -10.66 32.68
N PRO A 211 17.14 -9.66 32.99
CA PRO A 211 15.88 -9.24 32.27
C PRO A 211 16.07 -8.11 31.25
N ARG A 212 17.29 -7.87 30.76
CA ARG A 212 17.56 -6.83 29.76
C ARG A 212 16.83 -7.12 28.44
N CYS A 213 17.10 -8.29 27.84
CA CYS A 213 16.42 -8.76 26.65
C CYS A 213 15.34 -9.78 27.02
N GLN A 214 14.12 -9.48 26.60
CA GLN A 214 12.95 -10.32 26.82
C GLN A 214 12.13 -10.44 25.54
N GLY A 215 11.43 -11.54 25.39
CA GLY A 215 10.56 -11.76 24.27
C GLY A 215 9.94 -13.15 24.29
N PHE A 216 8.96 -13.33 23.41
CA PHE A 216 8.23 -14.59 23.29
C PHE A 216 7.62 -14.74 21.90
N VAL A 217 7.45 -15.98 21.44
CA VAL A 217 6.65 -16.32 20.26
C VAL A 217 5.25 -16.66 20.74
N ASP A 218 4.31 -15.76 20.46
CA ASP A 218 2.92 -15.90 20.91
C ASP A 218 2.13 -16.88 20.03
N GLU A 219 2.40 -16.86 18.73
CA GLU A 219 1.58 -17.54 17.73
C GLU A 219 2.40 -18.05 16.57
N VAL A 220 2.05 -19.22 16.08
CA VAL A 220 2.61 -19.87 14.89
C VAL A 220 1.47 -20.31 13.99
N GLN A 221 1.56 -20.04 12.71
CA GLN A 221 0.56 -20.45 11.72
C GLN A 221 1.24 -21.11 10.50
N PRO A 222 0.67 -22.18 9.94
CA PRO A 222 1.18 -22.79 8.71
C PRO A 222 0.94 -21.86 7.50
N ILE A 223 1.78 -22.04 6.48
CA ILE A 223 1.60 -21.40 5.17
C ILE A 223 1.16 -22.53 4.22
N PRO A 224 -0.12 -22.56 3.80
CA PRO A 224 -0.64 -23.65 2.97
C PRO A 224 0.15 -23.83 1.67
N GLU A 225 0.63 -22.75 1.10
CA GLU A 225 1.35 -22.71 -0.17
C GLU A 225 2.82 -23.14 -0.03
N ASP A 226 3.39 -23.08 1.18
CA ASP A 226 4.77 -23.49 1.45
C ASP A 226 4.95 -24.07 2.86
N PRO A 227 4.84 -25.39 3.03
CA PRO A 227 4.96 -26.04 4.33
C PRO A 227 6.39 -26.00 4.92
N ARG A 228 7.38 -25.52 4.19
CA ARG A 228 8.75 -25.35 4.70
C ARG A 228 8.87 -24.19 5.68
N TYR A 229 7.91 -23.28 5.68
CA TYR A 229 7.89 -22.08 6.50
C TYR A 229 6.61 -21.95 7.32
N LEU A 230 6.72 -21.22 8.42
CA LEU A 230 5.63 -20.83 9.29
C LEU A 230 5.58 -19.33 9.41
N ARG A 231 4.38 -18.75 9.48
CA ARG A 231 4.19 -17.39 9.99
C ARG A 231 4.37 -17.41 11.48
N VAL A 232 5.11 -16.46 12.00
CA VAL A 232 5.31 -16.28 13.44
C VAL A 232 4.89 -14.90 13.87
N ARG A 233 4.32 -14.79 15.06
CA ARG A 233 4.00 -13.56 15.74
C ARG A 233 4.51 -13.65 17.17
N GLY A 234 5.06 -12.53 17.66
CA GLY A 234 5.59 -12.46 19.00
C GLY A 234 6.01 -11.06 19.36
N TRP A 235 6.87 -10.95 20.34
CA TRP A 235 7.49 -9.70 20.74
C TRP A 235 8.94 -9.92 21.18
N ALA A 236 9.77 -8.90 21.00
CA ALA A 236 11.15 -8.88 21.48
C ALA A 236 11.56 -7.46 21.86
N PHE A 237 12.19 -7.29 23.00
CA PHE A 237 12.51 -6.00 23.56
C PHE A 237 13.88 -6.01 24.27
N ASP A 238 14.74 -5.03 23.96
CA ASP A 238 15.96 -4.72 24.70
C ASP A 238 15.75 -3.39 25.44
N ARG A 239 15.77 -3.43 26.77
CA ARG A 239 15.58 -2.25 27.62
C ARG A 239 16.62 -1.15 27.41
N LYS A 240 17.83 -1.51 26.93
CA LYS A 240 18.93 -0.58 26.69
C LYS A 240 19.02 -0.10 25.24
N ALA A 241 18.23 -0.66 24.32
CA ALA A 241 18.24 -0.22 22.93
C ALA A 241 17.66 1.21 22.82
N PRO A 242 18.32 2.12 22.09
CA PRO A 242 17.83 3.50 21.92
C PRO A 242 16.53 3.53 21.09
N SER A 243 16.36 2.57 20.21
CA SER A 243 15.14 2.35 19.42
C SER A 243 15.00 0.86 19.13
N GLN A 244 13.75 0.40 18.91
CA GLN A 244 13.53 -0.97 18.47
C GLN A 244 13.96 -1.12 17.00
N PRO A 245 14.77 -2.14 16.68
CA PRO A 245 15.17 -2.40 15.29
C PRO A 245 13.97 -2.87 14.46
N LEU A 246 13.87 -2.41 13.23
CA LEU A 246 12.79 -2.82 12.35
C LEU A 246 12.87 -4.30 11.95
N ARG A 247 14.09 -4.82 11.73
CA ARG A 247 14.35 -6.22 11.37
C ARG A 247 14.94 -6.99 12.53
N LEU A 248 14.39 -8.16 12.82
CA LEU A 248 14.94 -9.14 13.73
C LEU A 248 15.25 -10.42 12.94
N THR A 249 16.35 -11.06 13.29
CA THR A 249 16.80 -12.32 12.70
C THR A 249 16.51 -13.46 13.68
N ILE A 250 15.93 -14.54 13.19
CA ILE A 250 15.74 -15.77 13.98
C ILE A 250 16.84 -16.74 13.61
N VAL A 251 17.58 -17.19 14.63
CA VAL A 251 18.62 -18.20 14.47
C VAL A 251 18.33 -19.42 15.34
N ASP A 252 18.79 -20.58 14.90
CA ASP A 252 18.69 -21.83 15.66
C ASP A 252 19.82 -21.97 16.71
N GLU A 253 19.84 -23.08 17.42
CA GLU A 253 20.85 -23.37 18.45
C GLU A 253 22.29 -23.47 17.88
N GLN A 254 22.43 -23.78 16.60
CA GLN A 254 23.70 -23.84 15.89
C GLN A 254 24.14 -22.46 15.35
N GLY A 255 23.33 -21.41 15.55
CA GLY A 255 23.59 -20.08 15.03
C GLY A 255 23.30 -19.92 13.54
N VAL A 256 22.49 -20.82 12.94
CA VAL A 256 22.09 -20.73 11.54
C VAL A 256 20.85 -19.85 11.41
N VAL A 257 20.90 -18.91 10.47
CA VAL A 257 19.77 -18.02 10.15
C VAL A 257 18.60 -18.84 9.62
N SER A 258 17.50 -18.82 10.34
CA SER A 258 16.36 -19.69 10.07
C SER A 258 15.07 -18.92 9.79
N GLY A 259 15.10 -17.60 9.91
CA GLY A 259 13.95 -16.75 9.61
C GLY A 259 14.21 -15.28 9.87
N PHE A 260 13.26 -14.47 9.42
CA PHE A 260 13.27 -13.03 9.64
C PHE A 260 11.89 -12.53 10.04
N VAL A 261 11.86 -11.55 10.92
CA VAL A 261 10.62 -10.91 11.35
C VAL A 261 10.80 -9.39 11.37
N LEU A 262 9.71 -8.67 11.16
CA LEU A 262 9.66 -7.21 11.27
C LEU A 262 9.00 -6.82 12.58
N SER A 263 9.63 -5.94 13.34
CA SER A 263 9.08 -5.35 14.57
C SER A 263 8.24 -4.10 14.26
N GLY A 264 7.61 -3.53 15.27
CA GLY A 264 6.82 -2.31 15.14
C GLY A 264 5.32 -2.52 15.31
N LEU A 265 4.88 -3.73 15.69
CA LEU A 265 3.50 -3.95 16.10
C LEU A 265 3.25 -3.44 17.50
N GLU A 266 2.07 -2.85 17.70
CA GLU A 266 1.61 -2.40 19.00
C GLU A 266 1.41 -3.56 19.97
N ARG A 267 1.98 -3.42 21.18
CA ARG A 267 1.88 -4.37 22.29
C ARG A 267 1.61 -3.62 23.60
N PRO A 268 0.40 -3.08 23.76
CA PRO A 268 0.03 -2.39 25.00
C PRO A 268 0.09 -3.30 26.24
N ASP A 269 -0.12 -4.60 26.05
CA ASP A 269 0.05 -5.64 27.08
C ASP A 269 1.49 -5.74 27.58
N VAL A 270 2.45 -5.77 26.65
CA VAL A 270 3.87 -5.83 26.99
C VAL A 270 4.33 -4.49 27.59
N ALA A 271 3.83 -3.36 27.07
CA ALA A 271 4.11 -2.04 27.62
C ALA A 271 3.65 -1.92 29.10
N ALA A 272 2.51 -2.50 29.44
CA ALA A 272 1.97 -2.48 30.80
C ALA A 272 2.73 -3.40 31.77
N LEU A 273 3.22 -4.56 31.28
CA LEU A 273 3.75 -5.62 32.15
C LEU A 273 5.30 -5.62 32.22
N VAL A 274 5.98 -5.20 31.17
CA VAL A 274 7.45 -5.32 31.04
C VAL A 274 8.14 -3.96 31.13
N ASP A 275 7.81 -3.05 30.21
CA ASP A 275 8.39 -1.70 30.17
C ASP A 275 7.51 -0.80 29.27
N PRO A 276 7.17 0.44 29.69
CA PRO A 276 6.38 1.37 28.88
C PRO A 276 6.98 1.62 27.48
N LYS A 277 8.28 1.50 27.29
CA LYS A 277 8.96 1.65 26.00
C LYS A 277 8.76 0.44 25.07
N ALA A 278 8.24 -0.69 25.58
CA ALA A 278 7.99 -1.88 24.79
C ALA A 278 6.68 -1.84 23.97
N GLY A 279 6.01 -0.68 23.90
CA GLY A 279 4.71 -0.52 23.20
C GLY A 279 4.72 -0.88 21.73
N LEU A 280 5.88 -0.85 21.05
CA LEU A 280 6.05 -1.25 19.66
C LEU A 280 7.00 -2.45 19.49
N SER A 281 7.11 -3.30 20.50
CA SER A 281 8.00 -4.47 20.51
C SER A 281 7.45 -5.69 19.78
N GLY A 282 6.21 -5.68 19.37
CA GLY A 282 5.59 -6.77 18.64
C GLY A 282 6.21 -6.97 17.25
N TYR A 283 6.30 -8.23 16.82
CA TYR A 283 6.81 -8.59 15.51
C TYR A 283 5.92 -9.62 14.80
N ARG A 284 6.04 -9.66 13.47
CA ARG A 284 5.55 -10.74 12.60
C ARG A 284 6.59 -11.07 11.54
N GLY A 285 6.58 -12.30 11.05
CA GLY A 285 7.43 -12.73 9.95
C GLY A 285 7.41 -14.22 9.73
N TYR A 286 8.55 -14.77 9.32
CA TYR A 286 8.66 -16.12 8.84
C TYR A 286 9.84 -16.87 9.46
N VAL A 287 9.62 -18.15 9.75
CA VAL A 287 10.64 -19.07 10.26
C VAL A 287 10.50 -20.43 9.59
N ARG A 288 11.59 -21.17 9.49
CA ARG A 288 11.58 -22.55 8.96
C ARG A 288 10.77 -23.49 9.84
N ALA A 289 9.90 -24.30 9.24
CA ALA A 289 8.99 -25.19 9.94
C ALA A 289 9.68 -26.35 10.72
N ASN A 290 10.89 -26.74 10.28
CA ASN A 290 11.66 -27.81 10.95
C ASN A 290 12.20 -27.43 12.35
N LEU A 291 11.90 -26.22 12.81
CA LEU A 291 12.30 -25.72 14.13
C LEU A 291 11.18 -25.75 15.17
N GLN A 292 10.00 -26.28 14.83
CA GLN A 292 8.92 -26.46 15.79
C GLN A 292 9.38 -27.28 17.00
N GLY A 293 9.01 -26.82 18.20
CA GLY A 293 9.41 -27.42 19.48
C GLY A 293 10.89 -27.19 19.85
N LYS A 294 11.67 -26.51 19.02
CA LYS A 294 13.09 -26.24 19.29
C LYS A 294 13.30 -24.85 19.85
N LYS A 295 14.43 -24.70 20.53
CA LYS A 295 14.90 -23.41 21.05
C LYS A 295 15.39 -22.54 19.89
N LEU A 296 15.06 -21.26 19.93
CA LEU A 296 15.42 -20.25 18.98
C LEU A 296 16.00 -19.02 19.67
N PHE A 297 16.77 -18.26 18.93
CA PHE A 297 17.28 -16.96 19.36
C PHE A 297 16.76 -15.87 18.42
N VAL A 298 16.15 -14.85 18.98
CA VAL A 298 15.78 -13.64 18.26
C VAL A 298 16.83 -12.58 18.55
N ILE A 299 17.45 -12.07 17.49
CA ILE A 299 18.57 -11.14 17.54
C ILE A 299 18.41 -10.00 16.54
N SER A 300 19.11 -8.90 16.75
CA SER A 300 19.25 -7.80 15.80
C SER A 300 20.56 -7.07 16.03
N GLU A 301 21.07 -6.40 15.01
CA GLU A 301 22.25 -5.54 15.09
C GLU A 301 22.10 -4.41 16.13
N GLY A 302 20.85 -3.93 16.36
CA GLY A 302 20.55 -2.90 17.37
C GLY A 302 20.37 -3.43 18.80
N MET A 303 20.28 -4.76 18.97
CA MET A 303 20.13 -5.40 20.28
C MET A 303 21.49 -5.88 20.78
N GLY A 304 21.87 -5.44 21.98
CA GLY A 304 23.13 -5.85 22.60
C GLY A 304 23.06 -7.23 23.27
N CYS A 305 21.91 -7.91 23.20
CA CYS A 305 21.68 -9.25 23.76
C CYS A 305 20.67 -10.02 22.89
N ARG A 306 20.60 -11.35 23.07
CA ARG A 306 19.63 -12.20 22.38
C ARG A 306 18.40 -12.49 23.25
N VAL A 307 17.26 -12.64 22.62
CA VAL A 307 16.06 -13.21 23.22
C VAL A 307 16.04 -14.71 22.96
N GLU A 308 15.89 -15.52 24.01
CA GLU A 308 15.74 -16.96 23.91
C GLU A 308 14.25 -17.32 24.00
N THR A 309 13.76 -18.13 23.06
CA THR A 309 12.38 -18.58 23.01
C THR A 309 12.28 -19.99 22.41
N ILE A 310 11.14 -20.62 22.58
CA ILE A 310 10.84 -21.91 21.96
C ILE A 310 9.76 -21.69 20.91
N LEU A 311 9.94 -22.25 19.71
CA LEU A 311 8.92 -22.19 18.68
C LEU A 311 7.79 -23.16 19.05
N PRO A 312 6.54 -22.67 19.24
CA PRO A 312 5.42 -23.55 19.54
C PRO A 312 5.22 -24.63 18.48
N THR A 313 4.74 -25.80 18.89
CA THR A 313 4.24 -26.84 17.99
C THR A 313 2.82 -26.51 17.56
N LEU A 314 2.48 -26.80 16.30
CA LEU A 314 1.12 -26.62 15.75
C LEU A 314 0.17 -27.67 16.29
#